data_35e507b3e962abf9db4b0a2fe768e6d2
#
_entry.id   35e507b3e962abf9db4b0a2fe768e6d2
#
_cell.length_a   1.000
_cell.length_b   1.000
_cell.length_c   1.000
_cell.angle_alpha   90.00
_cell.angle_beta   90.00
_cell.angle_gamma   90.00
#
_symmetry.space_group_name_H-M   'P 1'
#
loop_
_entity.id
_entity.type
_entity.pdbx_description
1 polymer ?
#
loop_
_entity_poly.entity_id
_entity_poly.type
_entity_poly.pdbx_seq_one_letter_code
_entity_poly.pdbx_strand_id
1 'polypeptide(L)'
;VYAWIVPLIQKLTGQEVDSYWFPDATRYIGYNPEVEDKTIHEFPCYSFVLGDLHAHVVNIMFVLLLLGILYAWAVNVRKEKFPAEEESGKFWAKQLLMPHLLLAGFLLGMFHWTNYWDFVIYFVVTGAVLLFSNIILFRGRWKWILAVTAAQAAEIFAVATVVIMPFTLQFETMIQGVALAKNHSMIHQLLILWGLPAALVISFVIILLVQKLRTAEKKTPYHFLASLKIPDMFAVIMGLCALGLVLIPELVYVRDIYENGSARANTMFKLTYQAYIMFAMTMAYVIFRFIAVFRKKILKAAGGAALFLLICTWGYFGNSVGAWFGNVLDPSQYRGLNATAFLETDFPEDAAGIRWLKSHITGSPVVLEANGDSYTEYERVSAMTGLPTILGWYVHEWLWRNDVSDLNAKAADIEAIYTSNDEAQVEALLEEYDVAYIFVGSCERSKYGENLNNDMLKNMGQIVFQDGTYETYIVKVA
;
A
#
# COMPACT_ATOMS: atom_id res chain seq x y z
N VAL A 1 -1.81 -21.56 -10.78
CA VAL A 1 -2.36 -22.81 -11.34
C VAL A 1 -3.01 -22.53 -12.69
N TYR A 2 -3.92 -21.55 -12.78
CA TYR A 2 -4.59 -21.21 -14.04
C TYR A 2 -3.58 -20.87 -15.16
N ALA A 3 -2.61 -20.02 -14.90
CA ALA A 3 -1.60 -19.56 -15.87
C ALA A 3 -0.73 -20.67 -16.48
N TRP A 4 -0.66 -21.85 -15.88
CA TRP A 4 0.14 -22.98 -16.36
C TRP A 4 -0.69 -24.16 -16.84
N ILE A 5 -1.70 -24.54 -16.07
CA ILE A 5 -2.47 -25.74 -16.31
C ILE A 5 -3.44 -25.51 -17.47
N VAL A 6 -4.13 -24.38 -17.52
CA VAL A 6 -5.12 -24.12 -18.57
C VAL A 6 -4.47 -23.98 -19.93
N PRO A 7 -3.42 -23.16 -20.13
CA PRO A 7 -2.69 -23.10 -21.41
C PRO A 7 -2.11 -24.46 -21.81
N LEU A 8 -1.61 -25.25 -20.85
CA LEU A 8 -1.11 -26.60 -21.14
C LEU A 8 -2.24 -27.53 -21.62
N ILE A 9 -3.40 -27.51 -20.96
CA ILE A 9 -4.57 -28.30 -21.38
C ILE A 9 -5.07 -27.82 -22.74
N GLN A 10 -5.21 -26.54 -22.97
CA GLN A 10 -5.62 -25.95 -24.25
C GLN A 10 -4.67 -26.41 -25.37
N LYS A 11 -3.35 -26.31 -25.14
CA LYS A 11 -2.35 -26.77 -26.09
C LYS A 11 -2.43 -28.29 -26.36
N LEU A 12 -2.67 -29.10 -25.32
CA LEU A 12 -2.82 -30.55 -25.45
C LEU A 12 -4.11 -30.96 -26.13
N THR A 13 -5.17 -30.14 -26.00
CA THR A 13 -6.50 -30.40 -26.64
C THR A 13 -6.64 -29.74 -28.02
N GLY A 14 -5.59 -29.04 -28.51
CA GLY A 14 -5.62 -28.35 -29.81
C GLY A 14 -6.48 -27.08 -29.81
N GLN A 15 -6.80 -26.55 -28.66
CA GLN A 15 -7.50 -25.26 -28.53
C GLN A 15 -6.51 -24.11 -28.63
N GLU A 16 -6.98 -22.95 -29.07
CA GLU A 16 -6.20 -21.72 -28.99
C GLU A 16 -5.91 -21.40 -27.53
N VAL A 17 -4.65 -21.00 -27.25
CA VAL A 17 -4.23 -20.62 -25.91
C VAL A 17 -4.62 -19.17 -25.70
N ASP A 18 -5.52 -18.92 -24.74
CA ASP A 18 -5.88 -17.56 -24.34
C ASP A 18 -4.65 -16.79 -23.88
N SER A 19 -4.55 -15.54 -24.28
CA SER A 19 -3.50 -14.65 -23.77
C SER A 19 -3.76 -14.37 -22.30
N TYR A 20 -2.81 -14.78 -21.42
CA TYR A 20 -2.86 -14.44 -20.01
C TYR A 20 -2.25 -13.06 -19.77
N TRP A 21 -3.09 -12.12 -19.37
CA TRP A 21 -2.63 -10.81 -18.93
C TRP A 21 -2.46 -10.80 -17.40
N PHE A 22 -1.26 -10.60 -16.91
CA PHE A 22 -0.91 -10.80 -15.50
C PHE A 22 -1.69 -9.91 -14.50
N PRO A 23 -2.16 -8.69 -14.86
CA PRO A 23 -3.02 -7.87 -14.00
C PRO A 23 -4.37 -8.52 -13.67
N ASP A 24 -4.88 -9.44 -14.51
CA ASP A 24 -6.18 -10.10 -14.28
C ASP A 24 -6.20 -10.89 -12.96
N ALA A 25 -5.03 -11.32 -12.46
CA ALA A 25 -4.91 -11.97 -11.17
C ALA A 25 -5.36 -11.06 -10.00
N THR A 26 -5.41 -9.76 -10.21
CA THR A 26 -5.81 -8.75 -9.22
C THR A 26 -7.26 -8.29 -9.40
N ARG A 27 -7.97 -8.82 -10.39
CA ARG A 27 -9.32 -8.44 -10.81
C ARG A 27 -10.18 -9.69 -11.01
N TYR A 28 -10.55 -10.36 -9.90
CA TYR A 28 -11.30 -11.64 -9.97
C TYR A 28 -12.73 -11.52 -9.43
N ILE A 29 -12.91 -10.99 -8.21
CA ILE A 29 -14.23 -10.79 -7.62
C ILE A 29 -14.93 -9.62 -8.33
N GLY A 30 -16.12 -9.88 -8.88
CA GLY A 30 -16.87 -8.92 -9.69
C GLY A 30 -16.53 -8.97 -11.18
N TYR A 31 -15.48 -9.68 -11.59
CA TYR A 31 -15.09 -9.87 -12.98
C TYR A 31 -15.37 -11.28 -13.50
N ASN A 32 -15.37 -12.28 -12.62
CA ASN A 32 -15.69 -13.66 -13.00
C ASN A 32 -16.52 -14.37 -11.91
N PRO A 33 -17.85 -14.46 -12.08
CA PRO A 33 -18.66 -13.86 -13.14
C PRO A 33 -18.69 -12.33 -13.04
N GLU A 34 -18.99 -11.68 -14.18
CA GLU A 34 -19.10 -10.23 -14.24
C GLU A 34 -20.36 -9.75 -13.50
N VAL A 35 -20.17 -8.83 -12.55
CA VAL A 35 -21.23 -8.15 -11.79
C VAL A 35 -20.84 -6.67 -11.59
N GLU A 36 -21.80 -5.84 -11.15
CA GLU A 36 -21.55 -4.41 -10.92
C GLU A 36 -20.51 -4.13 -9.83
N ASP A 37 -20.55 -4.90 -8.73
CA ASP A 37 -19.62 -4.73 -7.59
C ASP A 37 -18.24 -5.31 -7.91
N LYS A 38 -17.45 -4.60 -8.69
CA LYS A 38 -16.07 -4.96 -9.05
C LYS A 38 -15.12 -4.62 -7.93
N THR A 39 -14.25 -5.55 -7.55
CA THR A 39 -13.30 -5.36 -6.46
C THR A 39 -11.85 -5.48 -6.92
N ILE A 40 -10.95 -5.01 -6.08
CA ILE A 40 -9.50 -5.04 -6.31
C ILE A 40 -8.87 -5.89 -5.20
N HIS A 41 -7.95 -6.79 -5.55
CA HIS A 41 -7.22 -7.63 -4.60
C HIS A 41 -5.77 -7.81 -5.02
N GLU A 42 -5.06 -6.69 -5.10
CA GLU A 42 -3.64 -6.64 -5.41
C GLU A 42 -2.79 -7.26 -4.30
N PHE A 43 -1.58 -7.64 -4.65
CA PHE A 43 -0.63 -8.28 -3.76
C PHE A 43 0.82 -7.85 -4.09
N PRO A 44 1.78 -7.98 -3.14
CA PRO A 44 3.10 -7.39 -3.28
C PRO A 44 3.85 -7.75 -4.56
N CYS A 45 3.75 -8.98 -5.06
CA CYS A 45 4.43 -9.37 -6.29
C CYS A 45 3.95 -8.56 -7.52
N TYR A 46 2.64 -8.30 -7.61
CA TYR A 46 2.08 -7.45 -8.66
C TYR A 46 2.65 -6.03 -8.58
N SER A 47 2.57 -5.42 -7.39
CA SER A 47 3.06 -4.07 -7.17
C SER A 47 4.57 -3.92 -7.47
N PHE A 48 5.39 -4.89 -7.05
CA PHE A 48 6.83 -4.86 -7.32
C PHE A 48 7.17 -5.02 -8.81
N VAL A 49 6.43 -5.84 -9.55
CA VAL A 49 6.62 -5.98 -11.00
C VAL A 49 6.29 -4.68 -11.72
N LEU A 50 5.24 -3.98 -11.30
CA LEU A 50 4.88 -2.66 -11.86
C LEU A 50 5.84 -1.53 -11.44
N GLY A 51 6.69 -1.75 -10.43
CA GLY A 51 7.48 -0.67 -9.83
C GLY A 51 6.60 0.33 -9.07
N ASP A 52 5.48 -0.14 -8.53
CA ASP A 52 4.50 0.68 -7.83
C ASP A 52 5.08 1.30 -6.55
N LEU A 53 4.98 2.62 -6.43
CA LEU A 53 5.43 3.40 -5.28
C LEU A 53 4.29 3.88 -4.37
N HIS A 54 3.10 3.30 -4.49
CA HIS A 54 1.99 3.63 -3.59
C HIS A 54 2.36 3.39 -2.12
N ALA A 55 1.74 4.18 -1.26
CA ALA A 55 2.02 4.19 0.17
C ALA A 55 1.95 2.81 0.84
N HIS A 56 0.99 1.96 0.47
CA HIS A 56 0.86 0.59 1.00
C HIS A 56 2.03 -0.33 0.61
N VAL A 57 2.70 -0.07 -0.52
CA VAL A 57 3.89 -0.82 -0.96
C VAL A 57 5.12 -0.35 -0.20
N VAL A 58 5.32 0.97 -0.10
CA VAL A 58 6.44 1.56 0.65
C VAL A 58 6.37 1.18 2.13
N ASN A 59 5.17 1.13 2.70
CA ASN A 59 4.97 0.76 4.09
C ASN A 59 5.32 -0.69 4.43
N ILE A 60 5.43 -1.61 3.47
CA ILE A 60 5.74 -3.02 3.76
C ILE A 60 6.97 -3.15 4.68
N MET A 61 8.02 -2.39 4.42
CA MET A 61 9.25 -2.43 5.24
C MET A 61 8.98 -2.06 6.70
N PHE A 62 8.19 -1.02 6.92
CA PHE A 62 7.87 -0.53 8.27
C PHE A 62 6.86 -1.41 8.99
N VAL A 63 5.94 -2.00 8.24
CA VAL A 63 5.04 -3.05 8.73
C VAL A 63 5.83 -4.26 9.23
N LEU A 64 6.78 -4.76 8.45
CA LEU A 64 7.64 -5.87 8.86
C LEU A 64 8.52 -5.51 10.07
N LEU A 65 9.00 -4.26 10.15
CA LEU A 65 9.72 -3.76 11.32
C LEU A 65 8.83 -3.78 12.57
N LEU A 66 7.61 -3.27 12.49
CA LEU A 66 6.65 -3.29 13.61
C LEU A 66 6.37 -4.74 14.05
N LEU A 67 6.10 -5.65 13.11
CA LEU A 67 5.88 -7.06 13.44
C LEU A 67 7.12 -7.70 14.10
N GLY A 68 8.32 -7.34 13.65
CA GLY A 68 9.58 -7.77 14.28
C GLY A 68 9.70 -7.28 15.73
N ILE A 69 9.35 -6.02 16.01
CA ILE A 69 9.34 -5.44 17.35
C ILE A 69 8.32 -6.16 18.25
N LEU A 70 7.11 -6.40 17.75
CA LEU A 70 6.06 -7.10 18.48
C LEU A 70 6.46 -8.56 18.79
N TYR A 71 7.11 -9.23 17.84
CA TYR A 71 7.63 -10.57 18.06
C TYR A 71 8.74 -10.59 19.12
N ALA A 72 9.69 -9.68 19.04
CA ALA A 72 10.77 -9.53 20.04
C ALA A 72 10.21 -9.24 21.44
N TRP A 73 9.19 -8.38 21.51
CA TRP A 73 8.44 -8.14 22.74
C TRP A 73 7.84 -9.43 23.32
N ALA A 74 7.08 -10.17 22.52
CA ALA A 74 6.45 -11.42 22.98
C ALA A 74 7.49 -12.45 23.48
N VAL A 75 8.65 -12.51 22.83
CA VAL A 75 9.78 -13.38 23.27
C VAL A 75 10.34 -12.92 24.62
N ASN A 76 10.50 -11.62 24.82
CA ASN A 76 11.04 -11.07 26.07
C ASN A 76 10.09 -11.22 27.24
N VAL A 77 8.80 -10.91 27.06
CA VAL A 77 7.77 -11.08 28.09
C VAL A 77 7.77 -12.48 28.67
N ARG A 78 8.01 -13.51 27.84
CA ARG A 78 8.06 -14.89 28.33
C ARG A 78 9.25 -15.19 29.25
N LYS A 79 10.33 -14.44 29.16
CA LYS A 79 11.52 -14.57 30.01
C LYS A 79 11.36 -13.83 31.33
N GLU A 80 10.41 -12.89 31.41
CA GLU A 80 10.19 -12.11 32.59
C GLU A 80 9.55 -12.94 33.71
N LYS A 81 9.98 -12.68 34.94
CA LYS A 81 9.30 -13.19 36.11
C LYS A 81 8.11 -12.32 36.41
N PHE A 82 7.02 -12.95 36.86
CA PHE A 82 5.85 -12.25 37.33
C PHE A 82 6.28 -11.15 38.32
N PRO A 83 5.86 -9.88 38.11
CA PRO A 83 6.17 -8.82 39.06
C PRO A 83 5.63 -9.18 40.45
N ALA A 84 6.47 -9.10 41.48
CA ALA A 84 6.02 -9.21 42.85
C ALA A 84 4.97 -8.12 43.12
N GLU A 85 4.02 -8.38 44.01
CA GLU A 85 2.87 -7.53 44.32
C GLU A 85 3.28 -6.15 44.83
N GLU A 86 3.74 -5.28 43.96
CA GLU A 86 3.98 -3.89 44.27
C GLU A 86 3.04 -3.02 43.44
N GLU A 87 1.98 -2.54 44.09
CA GLU A 87 1.08 -1.48 43.58
C GLU A 87 1.79 -0.11 43.57
N SER A 88 3.08 -0.06 43.31
CA SER A 88 3.87 1.16 43.35
C SER A 88 3.95 1.82 41.98
N GLY A 89 4.21 3.14 41.94
CA GLY A 89 4.47 3.86 40.68
C GLY A 89 5.62 3.25 39.87
N LYS A 90 6.54 2.53 40.49
CA LYS A 90 7.61 1.75 39.83
C LYS A 90 7.07 0.57 39.01
N PHE A 91 5.96 -0.04 39.42
CA PHE A 91 5.30 -1.08 38.64
C PHE A 91 4.82 -0.53 37.30
N TRP A 92 4.05 0.56 37.33
CA TRP A 92 3.56 1.19 36.12
C TRP A 92 4.66 1.70 35.22
N ALA A 93 5.71 2.31 35.77
CA ALA A 93 6.86 2.74 35.02
C ALA A 93 7.58 1.59 34.29
N LYS A 94 7.55 0.36 34.83
CA LYS A 94 8.05 -0.84 34.16
C LYS A 94 7.15 -1.38 33.06
N GLN A 95 5.85 -1.10 33.12
CA GLN A 95 4.87 -1.56 32.12
C GLN A 95 4.61 -0.54 31.02
N LEU A 96 4.94 0.70 31.27
CA LEU A 96 4.78 1.85 30.37
C LEU A 96 6.15 2.47 30.06
N LEU A 97 6.19 3.38 29.12
CA LEU A 97 7.40 4.11 28.65
C LEU A 97 8.54 3.17 28.21
N MET A 98 8.19 1.97 27.79
CA MET A 98 9.18 1.04 27.25
C MET A 98 9.54 1.42 25.81
N PRO A 99 10.82 1.38 25.42
CA PRO A 99 11.25 1.82 24.09
C PRO A 99 10.49 1.17 22.93
N HIS A 100 10.11 -0.10 23.06
CA HIS A 100 9.34 -0.79 22.02
C HIS A 100 7.88 -0.34 21.94
N LEU A 101 7.24 0.11 23.05
CA LEU A 101 5.90 0.70 23.01
C LEU A 101 5.94 2.08 22.37
N LEU A 102 6.93 2.91 22.74
CA LEU A 102 7.14 4.22 22.14
C LEU A 102 7.42 4.11 20.64
N LEU A 103 8.27 3.15 20.25
CA LEU A 103 8.58 2.90 18.85
C LEU A 103 7.39 2.34 18.07
N ALA A 104 6.59 1.46 18.68
CA ALA A 104 5.34 1.00 18.06
C ALA A 104 4.34 2.14 17.89
N GLY A 105 4.19 3.02 18.89
CA GLY A 105 3.36 4.22 18.79
C GLY A 105 3.83 5.17 17.70
N PHE A 106 5.15 5.38 17.59
CA PHE A 106 5.74 6.20 16.52
C PHE A 106 5.46 5.60 15.13
N LEU A 107 5.70 4.29 14.93
CA LEU A 107 5.45 3.63 13.64
C LEU A 107 3.96 3.65 13.28
N LEU A 108 3.08 3.42 14.23
CA LEU A 108 1.63 3.51 13.99
C LEU A 108 1.20 4.94 13.64
N GLY A 109 1.76 5.96 14.32
CA GLY A 109 1.54 7.35 13.93
C GLY A 109 2.03 7.65 12.52
N MET A 110 3.21 7.14 12.15
CA MET A 110 3.73 7.25 10.80
C MET A 110 2.81 6.57 9.76
N PHE A 111 2.24 5.41 10.07
CA PHE A 111 1.28 4.74 9.17
C PHE A 111 0.05 5.60 8.89
N HIS A 112 -0.40 6.39 9.85
CA HIS A 112 -1.53 7.29 9.64
C HIS A 112 -1.24 8.35 8.54
N TRP A 113 0.01 8.83 8.43
CA TRP A 113 0.38 9.77 7.37
C TRP A 113 0.57 9.10 6.01
N THR A 114 1.19 7.91 6.05
CA THR A 114 1.60 7.23 4.83
C THR A 114 0.47 6.38 4.25
N ASN A 115 -0.20 5.60 5.10
CA ASN A 115 -1.33 4.76 4.70
C ASN A 115 -2.26 4.51 5.91
N TYR A 116 -3.30 5.31 6.04
CA TYR A 116 -4.25 5.26 7.16
C TYR A 116 -4.76 3.85 7.49
N TRP A 117 -4.96 3.01 6.47
CA TRP A 117 -5.42 1.63 6.66
C TRP A 117 -4.46 0.80 7.51
N ASP A 118 -3.16 0.99 7.32
CA ASP A 118 -2.14 0.28 8.10
C ASP A 118 -2.18 0.69 9.56
N PHE A 119 -2.47 1.95 9.86
CA PHE A 119 -2.65 2.41 11.24
C PHE A 119 -3.72 1.59 11.96
N VAL A 120 -4.93 1.49 11.40
CA VAL A 120 -6.05 0.77 12.01
C VAL A 120 -5.75 -0.73 12.14
N ILE A 121 -5.27 -1.34 11.06
CA ILE A 121 -4.97 -2.77 11.00
C ILE A 121 -3.93 -3.15 12.04
N TYR A 122 -2.79 -2.46 12.03
CA TYR A 122 -1.68 -2.82 12.91
C TYR A 122 -1.83 -2.33 14.35
N PHE A 123 -2.73 -1.37 14.61
CA PHE A 123 -3.16 -1.07 15.98
C PHE A 123 -3.89 -2.26 16.61
N VAL A 124 -4.78 -2.91 15.84
CA VAL A 124 -5.48 -4.14 16.29
C VAL A 124 -4.50 -5.30 16.48
N VAL A 125 -3.58 -5.52 15.53
CA VAL A 125 -2.54 -6.56 15.64
C VAL A 125 -1.66 -6.33 16.87
N THR A 126 -1.23 -5.10 17.10
CA THR A 126 -0.45 -4.70 18.28
C THR A 126 -1.22 -4.99 19.57
N GLY A 127 -2.49 -4.58 19.63
CA GLY A 127 -3.36 -4.86 20.76
C GLY A 127 -3.52 -6.36 21.05
N ALA A 128 -3.66 -7.18 20.02
CA ALA A 128 -3.73 -8.63 20.15
C ALA A 128 -2.43 -9.23 20.71
N VAL A 129 -1.27 -8.80 20.22
CA VAL A 129 0.04 -9.26 20.71
C VAL A 129 0.25 -8.83 22.16
N LEU A 130 -0.09 -7.60 22.52
CA LEU A 130 -0.03 -7.12 23.91
C LEU A 130 -0.94 -7.93 24.82
N LEU A 131 -2.20 -8.13 24.44
CA LEU A 131 -3.17 -8.88 25.22
C LEU A 131 -2.67 -10.32 25.51
N PHE A 132 -2.25 -11.05 24.47
CA PHE A 132 -1.79 -12.42 24.64
C PHE A 132 -0.48 -12.51 25.43
N SER A 133 0.41 -11.55 25.25
CA SER A 133 1.64 -11.43 26.04
C SER A 133 1.32 -11.14 27.50
N ASN A 134 0.41 -10.25 27.80
CA ASN A 134 -0.02 -9.91 29.17
C ASN A 134 -0.78 -11.06 29.85
N ILE A 135 -1.54 -11.87 29.09
CA ILE A 135 -2.15 -13.10 29.66
C ILE A 135 -1.05 -14.04 30.18
N ILE A 136 0.06 -14.15 29.48
CA ILE A 136 1.21 -14.96 29.90
C ILE A 136 1.92 -14.32 31.10
N LEU A 137 2.24 -13.04 31.02
CA LEU A 137 2.97 -12.28 32.04
C LEU A 137 2.24 -12.27 33.38
N PHE A 138 0.95 -11.93 33.38
CA PHE A 138 0.13 -11.83 34.59
C PHE A 138 -0.56 -13.13 34.98
N ARG A 139 -0.20 -14.26 34.38
CA ARG A 139 -0.66 -15.62 34.74
C ARG A 139 -2.19 -15.74 34.88
N GLY A 140 -2.94 -15.10 33.97
CA GLY A 140 -4.40 -15.13 33.96
C GLY A 140 -5.09 -14.25 35.01
N ARG A 141 -4.39 -13.34 35.66
CA ARG A 141 -4.99 -12.32 36.57
C ARG A 141 -5.69 -11.23 35.77
N TRP A 142 -6.93 -11.43 35.41
CA TRP A 142 -7.69 -10.62 34.44
C TRP A 142 -7.72 -9.12 34.72
N LYS A 143 -7.80 -8.71 35.99
CA LYS A 143 -7.76 -7.28 36.34
C LYS A 143 -6.48 -6.60 35.85
N TRP A 144 -5.33 -7.22 36.08
CA TRP A 144 -4.04 -6.70 35.65
C TRP A 144 -3.85 -6.81 34.13
N ILE A 145 -4.30 -7.91 33.54
CA ILE A 145 -4.23 -8.11 32.08
C ILE A 145 -4.97 -6.97 31.37
N LEU A 146 -6.22 -6.73 31.74
CA LEU A 146 -7.03 -5.69 31.11
C LEU A 146 -6.48 -4.29 31.40
N ALA A 147 -6.12 -3.98 32.65
CA ALA A 147 -5.61 -2.67 33.03
C ALA A 147 -4.29 -2.33 32.32
N VAL A 148 -3.32 -3.27 32.29
CA VAL A 148 -2.03 -3.03 31.65
C VAL A 148 -2.17 -3.00 30.15
N THR A 149 -2.93 -3.91 29.54
CA THR A 149 -3.15 -3.88 28.09
C THR A 149 -3.83 -2.60 27.64
N ALA A 150 -4.84 -2.13 28.39
CA ALA A 150 -5.51 -0.87 28.08
C ALA A 150 -4.57 0.33 28.25
N ALA A 151 -3.74 0.35 29.30
CA ALA A 151 -2.78 1.42 29.53
C ALA A 151 -1.69 1.45 28.43
N GLN A 152 -1.16 0.30 28.04
CA GLN A 152 -0.19 0.19 26.95
C GLN A 152 -0.79 0.60 25.59
N ALA A 153 -2.03 0.18 25.32
CA ALA A 153 -2.75 0.60 24.11
C ALA A 153 -3.00 2.12 24.09
N ALA A 154 -3.37 2.68 25.24
CA ALA A 154 -3.57 4.12 25.40
C ALA A 154 -2.26 4.91 25.24
N GLU A 155 -1.14 4.40 25.75
CA GLU A 155 0.20 4.98 25.55
C GLU A 155 0.58 5.00 24.07
N ILE A 156 0.46 3.85 23.38
CA ILE A 156 0.72 3.73 21.96
C ILE A 156 -0.15 4.70 21.17
N PHE A 157 -1.44 4.78 21.48
CA PHE A 157 -2.36 5.69 20.83
C PHE A 157 -1.99 7.16 21.09
N ALA A 158 -1.60 7.50 22.31
CA ALA A 158 -1.16 8.87 22.66
C ALA A 158 0.12 9.26 21.88
N VAL A 159 1.11 8.38 21.83
CA VAL A 159 2.33 8.60 21.03
C VAL A 159 1.98 8.77 19.55
N ALA A 160 1.16 7.87 19.01
CA ALA A 160 0.69 7.97 17.62
C ALA A 160 -0.02 9.30 17.38
N THR A 161 -0.91 9.74 18.28
CA THR A 161 -1.63 11.02 18.17
C THR A 161 -0.68 12.22 18.10
N VAL A 162 0.37 12.25 18.93
CA VAL A 162 1.40 13.31 18.85
C VAL A 162 2.10 13.30 17.52
N VAL A 163 2.45 12.13 17.02
CA VAL A 163 3.14 11.96 15.71
C VAL A 163 2.25 12.41 14.56
N ILE A 164 0.96 12.10 14.57
CA ILE A 164 0.04 12.45 13.47
C ILE A 164 -0.49 13.89 13.53
N MET A 165 -0.33 14.60 14.63
CA MET A 165 -0.90 15.93 14.84
C MET A 165 -0.54 16.94 13.73
N PRO A 166 0.72 17.07 13.27
CA PRO A 166 1.07 18.01 12.21
C PRO A 166 0.30 17.77 10.90
N PHE A 167 0.04 16.51 10.58
CA PHE A 167 -0.74 16.13 9.39
C PHE A 167 -2.23 16.38 9.60
N THR A 168 -2.81 15.92 10.70
CA THR A 168 -4.26 15.98 10.97
C THR A 168 -4.77 17.42 11.05
N LEU A 169 -3.94 18.37 11.49
CA LEU A 169 -4.31 19.79 11.56
C LEU A 169 -4.44 20.46 10.18
N GLN A 170 -3.91 19.82 9.13
CA GLN A 170 -3.85 20.37 7.77
C GLN A 170 -4.65 19.55 6.75
N PHE A 171 -5.10 18.35 7.15
CA PHE A 171 -5.69 17.38 6.23
C PHE A 171 -7.19 17.26 6.42
N GLU A 172 -7.94 17.42 5.33
CA GLU A 172 -9.36 17.14 5.25
C GLU A 172 -9.61 15.81 4.53
N THR A 173 -10.43 14.96 5.11
CA THR A 173 -10.71 13.63 4.56
C THR A 173 -11.98 13.60 3.72
N MET A 174 -11.94 12.92 2.58
CA MET A 174 -13.12 12.64 1.77
C MET A 174 -13.94 11.42 2.26
N ILE A 175 -13.48 10.72 3.28
CA ILE A 175 -14.16 9.53 3.80
C ILE A 175 -15.49 9.93 4.44
N GLN A 176 -16.58 9.32 3.95
CA GLN A 176 -17.96 9.58 4.40
C GLN A 176 -18.46 8.60 5.46
N GLY A 177 -17.57 7.83 6.08
CA GLY A 177 -17.91 6.87 7.13
C GLY A 177 -17.88 5.41 6.65
N VAL A 178 -18.54 4.54 7.42
CA VAL A 178 -18.60 3.09 7.18
C VAL A 178 -20.04 2.67 6.92
N ALA A 179 -20.22 1.79 5.94
CA ALA A 179 -21.53 1.22 5.60
C ALA A 179 -21.50 -0.32 5.60
N LEU A 180 -22.68 -0.93 5.71
CA LEU A 180 -22.84 -2.39 5.58
C LEU A 180 -22.71 -2.81 4.11
N ALA A 181 -21.97 -3.87 3.86
CA ALA A 181 -21.86 -4.45 2.53
C ALA A 181 -23.22 -5.00 2.08
N LYS A 182 -23.67 -4.57 0.91
CA LYS A 182 -24.90 -5.07 0.26
C LYS A 182 -24.60 -6.25 -0.64
N ASN A 183 -23.43 -6.25 -1.24
CA ASN A 183 -22.94 -7.30 -2.14
C ASN A 183 -21.88 -8.13 -1.42
N HIS A 184 -21.81 -9.42 -1.78
CA HIS A 184 -20.88 -10.36 -1.17
C HIS A 184 -20.15 -11.16 -2.26
N SER A 185 -18.93 -11.53 -1.96
CA SER A 185 -18.14 -12.40 -2.84
C SER A 185 -18.72 -13.82 -2.85
N MET A 186 -18.66 -14.48 -3.98
CA MET A 186 -19.09 -15.88 -4.06
C MET A 186 -18.10 -16.77 -3.29
N ILE A 187 -18.61 -17.81 -2.63
CA ILE A 187 -17.79 -18.70 -1.80
C ILE A 187 -16.62 -19.30 -2.59
N HIS A 188 -16.84 -19.68 -3.86
CA HIS A 188 -15.76 -20.25 -4.68
C HIS A 188 -14.66 -19.21 -4.99
N GLN A 189 -14.99 -17.92 -5.13
CA GLN A 189 -14.00 -16.84 -5.33
C GLN A 189 -13.13 -16.70 -4.08
N LEU A 190 -13.75 -16.66 -2.91
CA LEU A 190 -13.01 -16.61 -1.63
C LEU A 190 -12.13 -17.86 -1.42
N LEU A 191 -12.61 -19.05 -1.81
CA LEU A 191 -11.84 -20.28 -1.71
C LEU A 191 -10.67 -20.32 -2.70
N ILE A 192 -10.82 -19.79 -3.90
CA ILE A 192 -9.73 -19.72 -4.88
C ILE A 192 -8.64 -18.75 -4.41
N LEU A 193 -9.01 -17.57 -3.92
CA LEU A 193 -8.06 -16.55 -3.49
C LEU A 193 -7.44 -16.89 -2.13
N TRP A 194 -8.25 -17.27 -1.15
CA TRP A 194 -7.86 -17.35 0.26
C TRP A 194 -8.00 -18.75 0.88
N GLY A 195 -8.46 -19.76 0.11
CA GLY A 195 -8.74 -21.09 0.65
C GLY A 195 -7.50 -21.80 1.20
N LEU A 196 -6.36 -21.75 0.51
CA LEU A 196 -5.12 -22.38 0.98
C LEU A 196 -4.61 -21.75 2.29
N PRO A 197 -4.40 -20.42 2.40
CA PRO A 197 -3.99 -19.80 3.64
C PRO A 197 -5.01 -20.00 4.77
N ALA A 198 -6.30 -19.88 4.50
CA ALA A 198 -7.36 -20.12 5.49
C ALA A 198 -7.32 -21.56 6.03
N ALA A 199 -7.22 -22.56 5.15
CA ALA A 199 -7.13 -23.96 5.55
C ALA A 199 -5.89 -24.24 6.43
N LEU A 200 -4.75 -23.66 6.09
CA LEU A 200 -3.51 -23.79 6.89
C LEU A 200 -3.67 -23.15 8.27
N VAL A 201 -4.18 -21.93 8.35
CA VAL A 201 -4.41 -21.23 9.62
C VAL A 201 -5.40 -22.00 10.49
N ILE A 202 -6.58 -22.33 9.96
CA ILE A 202 -7.64 -23.01 10.71
C ILE A 202 -7.18 -24.39 11.19
N SER A 203 -6.54 -25.18 10.31
CA SER A 203 -6.03 -26.50 10.68
C SER A 203 -4.93 -26.40 11.76
N PHE A 204 -4.04 -25.39 11.65
CA PHE A 204 -2.99 -25.18 12.65
C PHE A 204 -3.57 -24.80 14.01
N VAL A 205 -4.53 -23.89 14.06
CA VAL A 205 -5.25 -23.50 15.28
C VAL A 205 -5.94 -24.72 15.91
N ILE A 206 -6.69 -25.50 15.12
CA ILE A 206 -7.36 -26.70 15.60
C ILE A 206 -6.37 -27.73 16.16
N ILE A 207 -5.26 -27.96 15.46
CA ILE A 207 -4.24 -28.92 15.91
C ILE A 207 -3.64 -28.49 17.24
N LEU A 208 -3.29 -27.19 17.38
CA LEU A 208 -2.76 -26.66 18.63
C LEU A 208 -3.77 -26.77 19.77
N LEU A 209 -5.04 -26.39 19.51
CA LEU A 209 -6.12 -26.50 20.50
C LEU A 209 -6.30 -27.96 20.96
N VAL A 210 -6.46 -28.89 20.01
CA VAL A 210 -6.65 -30.31 20.35
C VAL A 210 -5.45 -30.89 21.10
N GLN A 211 -4.23 -30.61 20.67
CA GLN A 211 -3.02 -31.13 21.34
C GLN A 211 -2.89 -30.59 22.77
N LYS A 212 -3.09 -29.28 22.95
CA LYS A 212 -2.86 -28.61 24.24
C LYS A 212 -4.00 -28.85 25.22
N LEU A 213 -5.26 -28.86 24.76
CA LEU A 213 -6.41 -29.16 25.62
C LEU A 213 -6.44 -30.63 26.09
N ARG A 214 -5.88 -31.56 25.29
CA ARG A 214 -5.76 -32.98 25.71
C ARG A 214 -4.70 -33.18 26.78
N THR A 215 -3.65 -32.36 26.79
CA THR A 215 -2.51 -32.52 27.70
C THR A 215 -2.55 -31.58 28.90
N ALA A 216 -3.47 -30.59 28.90
CA ALA A 216 -3.54 -29.60 29.95
C ALA A 216 -4.30 -30.10 31.17
N GLU A 217 -3.67 -30.00 32.36
CA GLU A 217 -4.33 -30.23 33.63
C GLU A 217 -5.41 -29.19 33.93
N LYS A 218 -5.16 -27.93 33.56
CA LYS A 218 -6.08 -26.80 33.70
C LYS A 218 -6.42 -26.19 32.34
N LYS A 219 -7.72 -26.10 32.02
CA LYS A 219 -8.25 -25.60 30.74
C LYS A 219 -8.60 -24.12 30.83
N THR A 220 -7.61 -23.26 31.06
CA THR A 220 -7.80 -21.79 31.08
C THR A 220 -7.01 -21.15 29.93
N PRO A 221 -7.41 -19.94 29.48
CA PRO A 221 -6.66 -19.19 28.43
C PRO A 221 -5.18 -19.03 28.76
N TYR A 222 -4.87 -18.73 30.03
CA TYR A 222 -3.48 -18.61 30.49
C TYR A 222 -2.70 -19.92 30.30
N HIS A 223 -3.21 -21.06 30.78
CA HIS A 223 -2.51 -22.34 30.67
C HIS A 223 -2.35 -22.77 29.21
N PHE A 224 -3.32 -22.48 28.35
CA PHE A 224 -3.23 -22.72 26.92
C PHE A 224 -2.11 -21.88 26.30
N LEU A 225 -2.15 -20.55 26.44
CA LEU A 225 -1.16 -19.65 25.85
C LEU A 225 0.25 -19.87 26.41
N ALA A 226 0.38 -20.09 27.73
CA ALA A 226 1.66 -20.39 28.37
C ALA A 226 2.28 -21.71 27.88
N SER A 227 1.48 -22.64 27.39
CA SER A 227 1.93 -23.89 26.80
C SER A 227 2.38 -23.80 25.35
N LEU A 228 2.00 -22.75 24.62
CA LEU A 228 2.41 -22.52 23.23
C LEU A 228 3.85 -22.04 23.17
N LYS A 229 4.54 -22.33 22.09
CA LYS A 229 5.77 -21.64 21.73
C LYS A 229 5.41 -20.23 21.25
N ILE A 230 6.25 -19.23 21.50
CA ILE A 230 5.98 -17.87 21.04
C ILE A 230 5.76 -17.78 19.52
N PRO A 231 6.56 -18.45 18.67
CA PRO A 231 6.27 -18.46 17.23
C PRO A 231 4.90 -19.06 16.88
N ASP A 232 4.44 -20.11 17.61
CA ASP A 232 3.12 -20.71 17.40
C ASP A 232 2.01 -19.68 17.74
N MET A 233 2.15 -19.00 18.88
CA MET A 233 1.21 -17.94 19.30
C MET A 233 1.18 -16.79 18.30
N PHE A 234 2.33 -16.31 17.87
CA PHE A 234 2.45 -15.20 16.92
C PHE A 234 1.84 -15.55 15.56
N ALA A 235 2.12 -16.76 15.05
CA ALA A 235 1.51 -17.25 13.80
C ALA A 235 -0.02 -17.38 13.92
N VAL A 236 -0.55 -17.79 15.07
CA VAL A 236 -1.99 -17.82 15.32
C VAL A 236 -2.60 -16.41 15.29
N ILE A 237 -1.96 -15.44 15.96
CA ILE A 237 -2.42 -14.04 15.95
C ILE A 237 -2.45 -13.50 14.52
N MET A 238 -1.33 -13.63 13.79
CA MET A 238 -1.22 -13.15 12.42
C MET A 238 -2.25 -13.80 11.49
N GLY A 239 -2.38 -15.13 11.57
CA GLY A 239 -3.32 -15.88 10.75
C GLY A 239 -4.79 -15.53 11.02
N LEU A 240 -5.17 -15.36 12.29
CA LEU A 240 -6.54 -14.95 12.65
C LEU A 240 -6.84 -13.51 12.27
N CYS A 241 -5.88 -12.59 12.44
CA CYS A 241 -6.01 -11.22 11.94
C CYS A 241 -6.19 -11.20 10.42
N ALA A 242 -5.39 -11.95 9.68
CA ALA A 242 -5.51 -12.05 8.23
C ALA A 242 -6.88 -12.60 7.78
N LEU A 243 -7.40 -13.62 8.45
CA LEU A 243 -8.75 -14.12 8.21
C LEU A 243 -9.80 -13.04 8.45
N GLY A 244 -9.67 -12.28 9.54
CA GLY A 244 -10.54 -11.14 9.86
C GLY A 244 -10.52 -10.09 8.74
N LEU A 245 -9.33 -9.73 8.23
CA LEU A 245 -9.18 -8.75 7.16
C LEU A 245 -9.83 -9.19 5.84
N VAL A 246 -9.83 -10.49 5.53
CA VAL A 246 -10.54 -11.01 4.36
C VAL A 246 -12.06 -10.98 4.56
N LEU A 247 -12.54 -11.18 5.79
CA LEU A 247 -13.98 -11.23 6.08
C LEU A 247 -14.61 -9.86 6.28
N ILE A 248 -13.85 -8.86 6.75
CA ILE A 248 -14.38 -7.51 7.00
C ILE A 248 -15.04 -6.91 5.76
N PRO A 249 -14.47 -6.93 4.54
CA PRO A 249 -15.10 -6.38 3.34
C PRO A 249 -16.39 -7.09 2.92
N GLU A 250 -16.62 -8.28 3.44
CA GLU A 250 -17.89 -9.01 3.25
C GLU A 250 -19.00 -8.52 4.20
N LEU A 251 -18.66 -7.75 5.22
CA LEU A 251 -19.60 -7.24 6.22
C LEU A 251 -19.77 -5.73 6.12
N VAL A 252 -18.67 -5.00 5.97
CA VAL A 252 -18.64 -3.55 5.96
C VAL A 252 -17.62 -3.01 4.95
N TYR A 253 -17.85 -1.79 4.49
CA TYR A 253 -16.89 -1.05 3.67
C TYR A 253 -16.83 0.41 4.09
N VAL A 254 -15.71 1.08 3.79
CA VAL A 254 -15.55 2.51 3.96
C VAL A 254 -16.12 3.22 2.74
N ARG A 255 -17.01 4.18 2.98
CA ARG A 255 -17.66 4.97 1.93
C ARG A 255 -16.65 5.97 1.35
N ASP A 256 -16.42 5.84 0.07
CA ASP A 256 -15.49 6.67 -0.69
C ASP A 256 -16.06 6.98 -2.09
N ILE A 257 -15.23 7.49 -2.98
CA ILE A 257 -15.62 7.88 -4.35
C ILE A 257 -16.16 6.72 -5.21
N TYR A 258 -15.89 5.45 -4.83
CA TYR A 258 -16.33 4.27 -5.57
C TYR A 258 -17.71 3.76 -5.14
N GLU A 259 -18.43 4.46 -4.25
CA GLU A 259 -19.70 4.00 -3.68
C GLU A 259 -20.77 3.70 -4.77
N ASN A 260 -20.73 4.40 -5.90
CA ASN A 260 -21.67 4.22 -7.02
C ASN A 260 -21.17 3.16 -8.01
N GLY A 261 -21.07 1.91 -7.60
CA GLY A 261 -20.72 0.79 -8.48
C GLY A 261 -19.80 -0.22 -7.78
N SER A 262 -18.60 0.20 -7.40
CA SER A 262 -17.57 -0.68 -6.81
C SER A 262 -17.33 -0.38 -5.33
N ALA A 263 -18.39 -0.27 -4.54
CA ALA A 263 -18.37 0.25 -3.16
C ALA A 263 -17.36 -0.43 -2.24
N ARG A 264 -17.09 -1.73 -2.42
CA ARG A 264 -16.13 -2.49 -1.60
C ARG A 264 -14.71 -2.50 -2.15
N ALA A 265 -14.47 -1.95 -3.35
CA ALA A 265 -13.21 -2.11 -4.07
C ALA A 265 -12.00 -1.68 -3.25
N ASN A 266 -12.00 -0.45 -2.75
CA ASN A 266 -10.89 0.12 -2.00
C ASN A 266 -10.73 -0.55 -0.62
N THR A 267 -11.85 -0.81 0.08
CA THR A 267 -11.81 -1.52 1.37
C THR A 267 -11.25 -2.93 1.20
N MET A 268 -11.71 -3.68 0.21
CA MET A 268 -11.20 -5.02 -0.07
C MET A 268 -9.72 -4.97 -0.42
N PHE A 269 -9.31 -4.08 -1.32
CA PHE A 269 -7.93 -3.91 -1.72
C PHE A 269 -7.01 -3.68 -0.51
N LYS A 270 -7.29 -2.66 0.28
CA LYS A 270 -6.43 -2.26 1.40
C LYS A 270 -6.33 -3.33 2.48
N LEU A 271 -7.45 -3.99 2.82
CA LEU A 271 -7.47 -5.03 3.85
C LEU A 271 -6.85 -6.34 3.36
N THR A 272 -7.16 -6.78 2.15
CA THR A 272 -6.63 -8.05 1.63
C THR A 272 -5.15 -7.98 1.27
N TYR A 273 -4.62 -6.80 0.92
CA TYR A 273 -3.20 -6.59 0.73
C TYR A 273 -2.41 -6.89 2.02
N GLN A 274 -2.87 -6.38 3.16
CA GLN A 274 -2.25 -6.65 4.45
C GLN A 274 -2.50 -8.09 4.92
N ALA A 275 -3.69 -8.63 4.62
CA ALA A 275 -3.96 -10.06 4.86
C ALA A 275 -2.97 -10.96 4.12
N TYR A 276 -2.61 -10.62 2.87
CA TYR A 276 -1.61 -11.37 2.09
C TYR A 276 -0.26 -11.42 2.80
N ILE A 277 0.23 -10.29 3.31
CA ILE A 277 1.51 -10.22 4.05
C ILE A 277 1.48 -11.13 5.28
N MET A 278 0.42 -11.02 6.09
CA MET A 278 0.27 -11.84 7.29
C MET A 278 0.11 -13.33 6.96
N PHE A 279 -0.65 -13.67 5.93
CA PHE A 279 -0.79 -15.06 5.46
C PHE A 279 0.51 -15.62 4.92
N ALA A 280 1.29 -14.86 4.17
CA ALA A 280 2.57 -15.34 3.63
C ALA A 280 3.52 -15.76 4.76
N MET A 281 3.65 -14.93 5.80
CA MET A 281 4.46 -15.25 6.99
C MET A 281 3.91 -16.47 7.73
N THR A 282 2.59 -16.51 7.95
CA THR A 282 1.93 -17.60 8.68
C THR A 282 2.00 -18.91 7.89
N MET A 283 1.75 -18.90 6.59
CA MET A 283 1.84 -20.10 5.74
C MET A 283 3.24 -20.69 5.76
N ALA A 284 4.28 -19.86 5.56
CA ALA A 284 5.66 -20.33 5.61
C ALA A 284 5.96 -21.03 6.93
N TYR A 285 5.55 -20.43 8.04
CA TYR A 285 5.72 -21.02 9.36
C TYR A 285 4.93 -22.32 9.55
N VAL A 286 3.66 -22.35 9.19
CA VAL A 286 2.78 -23.51 9.38
C VAL A 286 3.23 -24.69 8.51
N ILE A 287 3.60 -24.45 7.25
CA ILE A 287 4.15 -25.47 6.35
C ILE A 287 5.42 -26.07 6.95
N PHE A 288 6.33 -25.24 7.43
CA PHE A 288 7.53 -25.72 8.13
C PHE A 288 7.17 -26.57 9.37
N ARG A 289 6.22 -26.13 10.18
CA ARG A 289 5.74 -26.88 11.36
C ARG A 289 5.17 -28.24 10.97
N PHE A 290 4.40 -28.31 9.88
CA PHE A 290 3.79 -29.56 9.41
C PHE A 290 4.84 -30.54 8.89
N ILE A 291 5.79 -30.08 8.11
CA ILE A 291 6.81 -30.96 7.49
C ILE A 291 7.88 -31.38 8.50
N ALA A 292 8.46 -30.41 9.21
CA ALA A 292 9.68 -30.62 9.99
C ALA A 292 9.43 -30.99 11.47
N VAL A 293 8.33 -30.50 12.07
CA VAL A 293 8.16 -30.59 13.53
C VAL A 293 7.10 -31.61 13.94
N PHE A 294 5.95 -31.66 13.27
CA PHE A 294 4.93 -32.64 13.62
C PHE A 294 5.30 -34.06 13.17
N ARG A 295 5.03 -35.04 14.05
CA ARG A 295 5.42 -36.45 13.82
C ARG A 295 4.42 -37.21 12.93
N LYS A 296 3.16 -36.77 12.85
CA LYS A 296 2.10 -37.49 12.11
C LYS A 296 2.35 -37.42 10.60
N LYS A 297 2.40 -38.56 9.92
CA LYS A 297 2.63 -38.66 8.47
C LYS A 297 1.60 -37.84 7.66
N ILE A 298 0.34 -37.84 8.09
CA ILE A 298 -0.72 -37.06 7.43
C ILE A 298 -0.45 -35.55 7.44
N LEU A 299 0.10 -35.00 8.53
CA LEU A 299 0.46 -33.59 8.59
C LEU A 299 1.67 -33.26 7.72
N LYS A 300 2.64 -34.17 7.65
CA LYS A 300 3.78 -34.04 6.72
C LYS A 300 3.32 -34.06 5.26
N ALA A 301 2.40 -34.95 4.92
CA ALA A 301 1.81 -35.01 3.57
C ALA A 301 1.01 -33.73 3.25
N ALA A 302 0.19 -33.24 4.20
CA ALA A 302 -0.53 -31.97 4.04
C ALA A 302 0.41 -30.77 3.88
N GLY A 303 1.50 -30.72 4.67
CA GLY A 303 2.52 -29.70 4.53
C GLY A 303 3.24 -29.75 3.19
N GLY A 304 3.56 -30.96 2.70
CA GLY A 304 4.16 -31.17 1.37
C GLY A 304 3.22 -30.74 0.24
N ALA A 305 1.94 -31.08 0.31
CA ALA A 305 0.93 -30.64 -0.65
C ALA A 305 0.76 -29.10 -0.63
N ALA A 306 0.70 -28.50 0.55
CA ALA A 306 0.61 -27.04 0.68
C ALA A 306 1.86 -26.33 0.12
N LEU A 307 3.05 -26.87 0.36
CA LEU A 307 4.30 -26.35 -0.22
C LEU A 307 4.29 -26.46 -1.74
N PHE A 308 3.83 -27.58 -2.30
CA PHE A 308 3.70 -27.76 -3.73
C PHE A 308 2.75 -26.72 -4.33
N LEU A 309 1.56 -26.52 -3.74
CA LEU A 309 0.61 -25.50 -4.20
C LEU A 309 1.19 -24.08 -4.11
N LEU A 310 1.93 -23.78 -3.04
CA LEU A 310 2.62 -22.48 -2.89
C LEU A 310 3.67 -22.29 -4.00
N ILE A 311 4.48 -23.29 -4.29
CA ILE A 311 5.47 -23.23 -5.37
C ILE A 311 4.78 -23.00 -6.73
N CYS A 312 3.63 -23.61 -6.98
CA CYS A 312 2.85 -23.38 -8.20
C CYS A 312 2.43 -21.90 -8.37
N THR A 313 2.26 -21.14 -7.27
CA THR A 313 1.95 -19.71 -7.38
C THR A 313 3.15 -18.86 -7.81
N TRP A 314 4.39 -19.33 -7.63
CA TRP A 314 5.59 -18.58 -8.01
C TRP A 314 5.74 -18.40 -9.52
N GLY A 315 5.08 -19.23 -10.31
CA GLY A 315 4.97 -19.04 -11.76
C GLY A 315 4.37 -17.69 -12.17
N TYR A 316 3.57 -17.08 -11.30
CA TYR A 316 3.05 -15.74 -11.51
C TYR A 316 4.18 -14.71 -11.74
N PHE A 317 5.21 -14.73 -10.90
CA PHE A 317 6.34 -13.80 -11.02
C PHE A 317 7.03 -13.91 -12.40
N GLY A 318 7.37 -15.13 -12.82
CA GLY A 318 8.03 -15.33 -14.12
C GLY A 318 7.18 -14.86 -15.30
N ASN A 319 5.87 -15.15 -15.27
CA ASN A 319 4.94 -14.69 -16.30
C ASN A 319 4.78 -13.17 -16.31
N SER A 320 4.65 -12.55 -15.13
CA SER A 320 4.48 -11.11 -15.00
C SER A 320 5.70 -10.34 -15.49
N VAL A 321 6.90 -10.80 -15.09
CA VAL A 321 8.17 -10.20 -15.54
C VAL A 321 8.34 -10.35 -17.05
N GLY A 322 8.04 -11.53 -17.58
CA GLY A 322 8.11 -11.76 -19.04
C GLY A 322 7.11 -10.91 -19.82
N ALA A 323 5.89 -10.73 -19.31
CA ALA A 323 4.85 -9.92 -19.95
C ALA A 323 5.18 -8.41 -19.90
N TRP A 324 5.77 -7.94 -18.78
CA TRP A 324 6.01 -6.51 -18.56
C TRP A 324 7.35 -6.02 -19.10
N PHE A 325 8.42 -6.79 -18.90
CA PHE A 325 9.78 -6.42 -19.26
C PHE A 325 10.36 -7.20 -20.45
N GLY A 326 9.61 -8.14 -21.02
CA GLY A 326 10.12 -9.01 -22.10
C GLY A 326 11.17 -10.00 -21.59
N ASN A 327 12.21 -10.27 -22.40
CA ASN A 327 13.26 -11.21 -22.04
C ASN A 327 14.33 -10.57 -21.14
N VAL A 328 14.11 -10.51 -19.84
CA VAL A 328 15.06 -9.95 -18.85
C VAL A 328 16.39 -10.70 -18.76
N LEU A 329 16.48 -11.88 -19.36
CA LEU A 329 17.74 -12.65 -19.43
C LEU A 329 18.61 -12.26 -20.64
N ASP A 330 18.12 -11.40 -21.52
CA ASP A 330 18.88 -10.85 -22.63
C ASP A 330 19.65 -9.59 -22.18
N PRO A 331 20.99 -9.65 -22.06
CA PRO A 331 21.77 -8.50 -21.61
C PRO A 331 21.67 -7.27 -22.53
N SER A 332 21.31 -7.47 -23.81
CA SER A 332 21.14 -6.37 -24.76
C SER A 332 19.93 -5.48 -24.47
N GLN A 333 18.97 -5.99 -23.73
CA GLN A 333 17.75 -5.25 -23.31
C GLN A 333 17.92 -4.50 -21.98
N TYR A 334 19.03 -4.76 -21.27
CA TYR A 334 19.26 -4.11 -19.98
C TYR A 334 19.67 -2.65 -20.16
N ARG A 335 18.84 -1.73 -19.68
CA ARG A 335 19.04 -0.27 -19.78
C ARG A 335 19.51 0.38 -18.47
N GLY A 336 19.98 -0.41 -17.53
CA GLY A 336 20.40 0.07 -16.20
C GLY A 336 19.23 0.27 -15.23
N LEU A 337 19.49 0.99 -14.14
CA LEU A 337 18.52 1.28 -13.06
C LEU A 337 17.96 2.70 -13.15
N ASN A 338 18.20 3.42 -14.25
CA ASN A 338 17.67 4.77 -14.42
C ASN A 338 16.18 4.73 -14.81
N ALA A 339 15.31 4.97 -13.86
CA ALA A 339 13.86 4.99 -14.07
C ALA A 339 13.38 6.14 -14.98
N THR A 340 14.20 7.16 -15.23
CA THR A 340 13.86 8.28 -16.13
C THR A 340 14.39 8.09 -17.56
N ALA A 341 15.02 6.95 -17.87
CA ALA A 341 15.60 6.70 -19.20
C ALA A 341 14.55 6.68 -20.33
N PHE A 342 13.30 6.37 -20.01
CA PHE A 342 12.20 6.40 -20.98
C PHE A 342 11.95 7.80 -21.58
N LEU A 343 12.27 8.88 -20.86
CA LEU A 343 12.12 10.24 -21.39
C LEU A 343 12.83 10.45 -22.73
N GLU A 344 14.02 9.88 -22.89
CA GLU A 344 14.80 10.02 -24.12
C GLU A 344 14.19 9.29 -25.31
N THR A 345 13.45 8.20 -25.05
CA THR A 345 12.86 7.35 -26.09
C THR A 345 11.42 7.71 -26.39
N ASP A 346 10.65 7.99 -25.35
CA ASP A 346 9.20 8.14 -25.44
C ASP A 346 8.79 9.61 -25.54
N PHE A 347 9.60 10.52 -24.96
CA PHE A 347 9.35 11.97 -24.93
C PHE A 347 10.61 12.79 -25.23
N PRO A 348 11.29 12.53 -26.36
CA PRO A 348 12.55 13.18 -26.72
C PRO A 348 12.42 14.71 -26.80
N GLU A 349 11.21 15.20 -27.14
CA GLU A 349 10.86 16.61 -27.24
C GLU A 349 11.03 17.36 -25.92
N ASP A 350 10.68 16.74 -24.80
CA ASP A 350 10.71 17.36 -23.47
C ASP A 350 11.97 16.98 -22.67
N ALA A 351 12.60 15.86 -23.01
CA ALA A 351 13.73 15.31 -22.26
C ALA A 351 14.89 16.29 -22.06
N ALA A 352 15.23 17.06 -23.10
CA ALA A 352 16.31 18.02 -23.05
C ALA A 352 15.98 19.21 -22.12
N GLY A 353 14.73 19.73 -22.20
CA GLY A 353 14.26 20.80 -21.31
C GLY A 353 14.18 20.37 -19.85
N ILE A 354 13.69 19.17 -19.57
CA ILE A 354 13.64 18.58 -18.22
C ILE A 354 15.07 18.42 -17.65
N ARG A 355 16.03 17.94 -18.45
CA ARG A 355 17.42 17.84 -18.01
C ARG A 355 18.01 19.22 -17.73
N TRP A 356 17.70 20.20 -18.57
CA TRP A 356 18.18 21.57 -18.36
C TRP A 356 17.69 22.10 -17.02
N LEU A 357 16.39 21.99 -16.72
CA LEU A 357 15.81 22.41 -15.42
C LEU A 357 16.53 21.72 -14.25
N LYS A 358 16.70 20.40 -14.30
CA LYS A 358 17.38 19.63 -13.23
C LYS A 358 18.82 20.07 -12.99
N SER A 359 19.52 20.55 -14.01
CA SER A 359 20.95 20.89 -13.91
C SER A 359 21.23 22.36 -13.62
N HIS A 360 20.28 23.27 -13.92
CA HIS A 360 20.50 24.72 -13.81
C HIS A 360 19.66 25.38 -12.72
N ILE A 361 18.57 24.74 -12.26
CA ILE A 361 17.70 25.32 -11.25
C ILE A 361 18.15 24.86 -9.85
N THR A 362 18.16 25.79 -8.92
CA THR A 362 18.39 25.56 -7.49
C THR A 362 17.21 26.06 -6.67
N GLY A 363 16.89 25.38 -5.58
CA GLY A 363 15.69 25.68 -4.81
C GLY A 363 14.44 25.04 -5.41
N SER A 364 13.30 25.61 -5.17
CA SER A 364 11.99 25.07 -5.57
C SER A 364 11.10 26.16 -6.20
N PRO A 365 11.57 26.85 -7.26
CA PRO A 365 10.74 27.83 -7.98
C PRO A 365 9.60 27.12 -8.71
N VAL A 366 8.46 27.81 -8.85
CA VAL A 366 7.31 27.28 -9.57
C VAL A 366 7.61 27.23 -11.07
N VAL A 367 7.35 26.07 -11.68
CA VAL A 367 7.37 25.87 -13.12
C VAL A 367 5.95 25.73 -13.64
N LEU A 368 5.57 26.56 -14.61
CA LEU A 368 4.30 26.42 -15.33
C LEU A 368 4.44 25.33 -16.38
N GLU A 369 3.52 24.38 -16.38
CA GLU A 369 3.33 23.35 -17.40
C GLU A 369 1.83 23.10 -17.63
N ALA A 370 1.47 22.44 -18.73
CA ALA A 370 0.09 22.14 -19.05
C ALA A 370 -0.46 21.08 -18.07
N ASN A 371 -1.58 21.41 -17.41
CA ASN A 371 -2.28 20.49 -16.53
C ASN A 371 -3.13 19.47 -17.31
N GLY A 372 -3.42 18.34 -16.68
CA GLY A 372 -4.26 17.29 -17.26
C GLY A 372 -4.90 16.38 -16.25
N ASP A 373 -5.50 15.30 -16.73
CA ASP A 373 -6.14 14.32 -15.88
C ASP A 373 -5.13 13.29 -15.34
N SER A 374 -5.55 12.55 -14.34
CA SER A 374 -4.74 11.52 -13.69
C SER A 374 -4.37 10.39 -14.65
N TYR A 375 -3.17 9.84 -14.46
CA TYR A 375 -2.61 8.76 -15.29
C TYR A 375 -2.43 9.11 -16.77
N THR A 376 -2.19 10.41 -17.04
CA THR A 376 -1.87 10.93 -18.37
C THR A 376 -0.42 11.42 -18.44
N GLU A 377 -0.03 11.94 -19.61
CA GLU A 377 1.32 12.44 -19.87
C GLU A 377 1.57 13.85 -19.31
N TYR A 378 0.55 14.50 -18.78
CA TYR A 378 0.64 15.84 -18.21
C TYR A 378 1.39 15.83 -16.87
N GLU A 379 1.83 17.01 -16.43
CA GLU A 379 2.65 17.25 -15.22
C GLU A 379 3.98 16.47 -15.21
N ARG A 380 4.46 16.13 -16.39
CA ARG A 380 5.74 15.42 -16.58
C ARG A 380 6.93 16.24 -16.11
N VAL A 381 6.89 17.55 -16.33
CA VAL A 381 8.03 18.44 -15.99
C VAL A 381 8.20 18.50 -14.48
N SER A 382 7.16 18.81 -13.73
CA SER A 382 7.20 18.86 -12.27
C SER A 382 7.52 17.48 -11.67
N ALA A 383 6.88 16.42 -12.18
CA ALA A 383 7.13 15.06 -11.70
C ALA A 383 8.60 14.61 -11.88
N MET A 384 9.23 14.95 -13.00
CA MET A 384 10.59 14.52 -13.31
C MET A 384 11.67 15.46 -12.75
N THR A 385 11.35 16.71 -12.44
CA THR A 385 12.29 17.69 -11.87
C THR A 385 12.20 17.81 -10.37
N GLY A 386 11.03 17.56 -9.77
CA GLY A 386 10.70 17.84 -8.38
C GLY A 386 10.40 19.33 -8.13
N LEU A 387 10.21 20.13 -9.18
CA LEU A 387 9.81 21.53 -9.06
C LEU A 387 8.30 21.61 -8.85
N PRO A 388 7.77 22.52 -8.03
CA PRO A 388 6.34 22.73 -7.88
C PRO A 388 5.73 23.31 -9.17
N THR A 389 4.47 22.98 -9.43
CA THR A 389 3.65 23.54 -10.49
C THR A 389 2.34 24.11 -9.92
N ILE A 390 1.55 24.85 -10.72
CA ILE A 390 0.29 25.49 -10.27
C ILE A 390 -0.75 24.44 -9.89
N LEU A 391 -0.88 23.39 -10.71
CA LEU A 391 -1.87 22.33 -10.54
C LEU A 391 -1.26 21.00 -10.94
N GLY A 392 -1.38 20.00 -10.08
CA GLY A 392 -1.04 18.60 -10.37
C GLY A 392 -2.19 17.87 -11.10
N TRP A 393 -2.11 16.56 -11.19
CA TRP A 393 -3.18 15.76 -11.80
C TRP A 393 -4.53 16.03 -11.12
N TYR A 394 -5.49 16.46 -11.89
CA TYR A 394 -6.76 17.01 -11.41
C TYR A 394 -7.48 16.10 -10.42
N VAL A 395 -7.68 14.80 -10.75
CA VAL A 395 -8.38 13.86 -9.86
C VAL A 395 -7.58 13.58 -8.60
N HIS A 396 -6.24 13.51 -8.68
CA HIS A 396 -5.39 13.35 -7.50
C HIS A 396 -5.45 14.56 -6.57
N GLU A 397 -5.38 15.77 -7.09
CA GLU A 397 -5.55 17.00 -6.32
C GLU A 397 -6.92 17.07 -5.66
N TRP A 398 -7.98 16.75 -6.39
CA TRP A 398 -9.32 16.67 -5.85
C TRP A 398 -9.43 15.67 -4.69
N LEU A 399 -8.86 14.49 -4.83
CA LEU A 399 -8.88 13.45 -3.79
C LEU A 399 -8.19 13.89 -2.49
N TRP A 400 -7.22 14.81 -2.57
CA TRP A 400 -6.49 15.33 -1.42
C TRP A 400 -7.12 16.59 -0.82
N ARG A 401 -7.79 17.39 -1.62
CA ARG A 401 -8.27 18.74 -1.22
C ARG A 401 -9.77 18.81 -0.96
N ASN A 402 -10.54 17.86 -1.47
CA ASN A 402 -12.01 17.81 -1.38
C ASN A 402 -12.76 19.05 -1.89
N ASP A 403 -12.08 20.03 -2.47
CA ASP A 403 -12.64 21.22 -3.10
C ASP A 403 -12.23 21.27 -4.57
N VAL A 404 -13.22 21.37 -5.46
CA VAL A 404 -13.00 21.46 -6.90
C VAL A 404 -13.05 22.90 -7.42
N SER A 405 -13.51 23.85 -6.62
CA SER A 405 -13.65 25.27 -7.05
C SER A 405 -12.27 25.88 -7.30
N ASP A 406 -11.33 25.69 -6.38
CA ASP A 406 -9.92 26.12 -6.50
C ASP A 406 -9.22 25.42 -7.69
N LEU A 407 -9.45 24.12 -7.87
CA LEU A 407 -8.85 23.36 -8.96
C LEU A 407 -9.36 23.83 -10.34
N ASN A 408 -10.66 24.11 -10.46
CA ASN A 408 -11.24 24.62 -11.69
C ASN A 408 -10.73 26.03 -12.01
N ALA A 409 -10.59 26.90 -11.01
CA ALA A 409 -10.00 28.21 -11.17
C ALA A 409 -8.56 28.10 -11.69
N LYS A 410 -7.70 27.33 -11.02
CA LYS A 410 -6.32 27.10 -11.44
C LYS A 410 -6.19 26.52 -12.84
N ALA A 411 -7.06 25.57 -13.21
CA ALA A 411 -7.06 24.98 -14.55
C ALA A 411 -7.40 26.03 -15.62
N ALA A 412 -8.38 26.91 -15.35
CA ALA A 412 -8.74 28.00 -16.24
C ALA A 412 -7.64 29.07 -16.34
N ASP A 413 -6.96 29.36 -15.23
CA ASP A 413 -5.85 30.32 -15.20
C ASP A 413 -4.63 29.80 -15.98
N ILE A 414 -4.30 28.52 -15.85
CA ILE A 414 -3.24 27.87 -16.65
C ILE A 414 -3.59 27.98 -18.15
N GLU A 415 -4.83 27.68 -18.53
CA GLU A 415 -5.28 27.82 -19.91
C GLU A 415 -5.17 29.29 -20.40
N ALA A 416 -5.58 30.25 -19.56
CA ALA A 416 -5.49 31.67 -19.87
C ALA A 416 -4.04 32.10 -20.08
N ILE A 417 -3.09 31.66 -19.24
CA ILE A 417 -1.68 32.00 -19.44
C ILE A 417 -1.15 31.47 -20.77
N TYR A 418 -1.53 30.27 -21.18
CA TYR A 418 -1.06 29.72 -22.46
C TYR A 418 -1.74 30.28 -23.71
N THR A 419 -2.98 30.78 -23.60
CA THR A 419 -3.81 31.09 -24.77
C THR A 419 -4.25 32.56 -24.89
N SER A 420 -4.14 33.34 -23.80
CA SER A 420 -4.60 34.75 -23.82
C SER A 420 -3.75 35.63 -24.73
N ASN A 421 -4.38 36.66 -25.26
CA ASN A 421 -3.74 37.78 -25.99
C ASN A 421 -3.61 39.03 -25.10
N ASP A 422 -4.06 38.97 -23.86
CA ASP A 422 -3.99 40.07 -22.89
C ASP A 422 -2.73 39.92 -22.02
N GLU A 423 -1.70 40.71 -22.33
CA GLU A 423 -0.42 40.72 -21.65
C GLU A 423 -0.55 41.01 -20.15
N ALA A 424 -1.41 41.99 -19.80
CA ALA A 424 -1.60 42.34 -18.38
C ALA A 424 -2.28 41.22 -17.58
N GLN A 425 -3.20 40.49 -18.22
CA GLN A 425 -3.81 39.31 -17.60
C GLN A 425 -2.77 38.21 -17.36
N VAL A 426 -1.92 37.91 -18.34
CA VAL A 426 -0.89 36.86 -18.23
C VAL A 426 0.12 37.26 -17.16
N GLU A 427 0.62 38.48 -17.12
CA GLU A 427 1.54 38.97 -16.09
C GLU A 427 0.94 38.83 -14.68
N ALA A 428 -0.32 39.28 -14.52
CA ALA A 428 -1.01 39.18 -13.23
C ALA A 428 -1.15 37.74 -12.73
N LEU A 429 -1.45 36.78 -13.60
CA LEU A 429 -1.54 35.36 -13.24
C LEU A 429 -0.19 34.74 -12.94
N LEU A 430 0.86 35.10 -13.67
CA LEU A 430 2.22 34.65 -13.40
C LEU A 430 2.71 35.14 -12.03
N GLU A 431 2.37 36.39 -11.65
CA GLU A 431 2.67 36.98 -10.35
C GLU A 431 1.84 36.30 -9.24
N GLU A 432 0.53 36.08 -9.45
CA GLU A 432 -0.36 35.43 -8.48
C GLU A 432 0.15 34.06 -8.05
N TYR A 433 0.64 33.27 -9.01
CA TYR A 433 1.14 31.91 -8.76
C TYR A 433 2.67 31.84 -8.52
N ASP A 434 3.36 32.95 -8.40
CA ASP A 434 4.83 33.02 -8.22
C ASP A 434 5.58 32.16 -9.27
N VAL A 435 5.12 32.21 -10.52
CA VAL A 435 5.72 31.42 -11.61
C VAL A 435 7.08 31.97 -11.99
N ALA A 436 8.09 31.17 -11.80
CA ALA A 436 9.47 31.56 -12.16
C ALA A 436 9.89 31.08 -13.54
N TYR A 437 9.29 30.01 -14.04
CA TYR A 437 9.62 29.43 -15.34
C TYR A 437 8.36 28.96 -16.06
N ILE A 438 8.27 29.26 -17.37
CA ILE A 438 7.25 28.73 -18.26
C ILE A 438 7.88 27.67 -19.14
N PHE A 439 7.35 26.47 -19.11
CA PHE A 439 7.75 25.38 -19.99
C PHE A 439 6.76 25.28 -21.16
N VAL A 440 7.28 25.14 -22.38
CA VAL A 440 6.48 24.87 -23.58
C VAL A 440 7.11 23.70 -24.33
N GLY A 441 6.47 22.57 -24.22
CA GLY A 441 6.90 21.30 -24.83
C GLY A 441 5.78 20.60 -25.58
N SER A 442 5.85 19.27 -25.59
CA SER A 442 4.90 18.44 -26.36
C SER A 442 3.48 18.49 -25.79
N CYS A 443 3.34 18.48 -24.46
CA CYS A 443 2.01 18.53 -23.82
C CYS A 443 1.30 19.87 -24.08
N GLU A 444 2.00 20.98 -23.97
CA GLU A 444 1.46 22.33 -24.23
C GLU A 444 1.02 22.47 -25.68
N ARG A 445 1.87 22.07 -26.63
CA ARG A 445 1.53 22.09 -28.06
C ARG A 445 0.36 21.17 -28.39
N SER A 446 0.32 19.97 -27.82
CA SER A 446 -0.79 19.04 -28.04
C SER A 446 -2.10 19.55 -27.47
N LYS A 447 -2.10 20.15 -26.28
CA LYS A 447 -3.29 20.60 -25.59
C LYS A 447 -3.88 21.87 -26.21
N TYR A 448 -3.05 22.88 -26.46
CA TYR A 448 -3.52 24.20 -26.88
C TYR A 448 -3.48 24.41 -28.39
N GLY A 449 -2.70 23.59 -29.13
CA GLY A 449 -2.65 23.63 -30.59
C GLY A 449 -2.42 25.02 -31.17
N GLU A 450 -3.32 25.45 -32.05
CA GLU A 450 -3.27 26.77 -32.69
C GLU A 450 -3.55 27.92 -31.70
N ASN A 451 -4.16 27.63 -30.55
CA ASN A 451 -4.45 28.64 -29.54
C ASN A 451 -3.23 28.94 -28.65
N LEU A 452 -2.15 28.14 -28.73
CA LEU A 452 -0.93 28.39 -27.97
C LEU A 452 -0.26 29.69 -28.40
N ASN A 453 -0.22 30.67 -27.52
CA ASN A 453 0.31 32.01 -27.85
C ASN A 453 1.81 32.09 -27.58
N ASN A 454 2.61 31.46 -28.46
CA ASN A 454 4.07 31.40 -28.34
C ASN A 454 4.74 32.77 -28.27
N ASP A 455 4.25 33.78 -29.01
CA ASP A 455 4.85 35.11 -29.04
C ASP A 455 4.64 35.84 -27.71
N MET A 456 3.45 35.74 -27.14
CA MET A 456 3.15 36.27 -25.82
C MET A 456 4.04 35.63 -24.75
N LEU A 457 4.08 34.29 -24.68
CA LEU A 457 4.86 33.56 -23.69
C LEU A 457 6.34 33.89 -23.76
N LYS A 458 6.93 34.03 -24.93
CA LYS A 458 8.32 34.43 -25.13
C LYS A 458 8.62 35.85 -24.66
N ASN A 459 7.61 36.73 -24.65
CA ASN A 459 7.75 38.12 -24.20
C ASN A 459 7.64 38.26 -22.67
N MET A 460 7.13 37.24 -21.96
CA MET A 460 7.02 37.25 -20.47
C MET A 460 8.37 37.23 -19.74
N GLY A 461 9.49 37.09 -20.44
CA GLY A 461 10.80 37.05 -19.79
C GLY A 461 11.93 36.68 -20.74
N GLN A 462 12.94 36.02 -20.20
CA GLN A 462 14.12 35.59 -20.94
C GLN A 462 14.00 34.11 -21.36
N ILE A 463 14.17 33.81 -22.63
CA ILE A 463 14.33 32.42 -23.08
C ILE A 463 15.68 31.92 -22.56
N VAL A 464 15.63 30.96 -21.64
CA VAL A 464 16.82 30.37 -20.99
C VAL A 464 17.20 29.02 -21.56
N PHE A 465 16.26 28.36 -22.26
CA PHE A 465 16.49 27.12 -22.99
C PHE A 465 15.63 27.10 -24.25
N GLN A 466 16.19 26.61 -25.34
CA GLN A 466 15.45 26.34 -26.58
C GLN A 466 16.09 25.13 -27.28
N ASP A 467 15.28 24.13 -27.58
CA ASP A 467 15.68 23.02 -28.42
C ASP A 467 15.45 23.38 -29.90
N GLY A 468 16.48 23.21 -30.72
CA GLY A 468 16.39 23.54 -32.15
C GLY A 468 15.66 22.50 -33.00
N THR A 469 15.42 21.27 -32.47
CA THR A 469 14.83 20.17 -33.21
C THR A 469 13.33 20.08 -32.97
N TYR A 470 12.92 20.21 -31.70
CA TYR A 470 11.54 19.93 -31.26
C TYR A 470 10.77 21.20 -30.90
N GLU A 471 11.38 22.37 -31.03
CA GLU A 471 10.76 23.66 -30.68
C GLU A 471 10.35 23.81 -29.18
N THR A 472 10.89 22.92 -28.32
CA THR A 472 10.69 23.04 -26.88
C THR A 472 11.52 24.19 -26.33
N TYR A 473 10.90 25.05 -25.51
CA TYR A 473 11.60 26.18 -24.90
C TYR A 473 11.17 26.42 -23.46
N ILE A 474 12.04 27.10 -22.73
CA ILE A 474 11.78 27.53 -21.35
C ILE A 474 12.03 29.02 -21.25
N VAL A 475 11.04 29.75 -20.72
CA VAL A 475 11.14 31.18 -20.40
C VAL A 475 11.33 31.34 -18.91
N LYS A 476 12.35 32.07 -18.49
CA LYS A 476 12.48 32.56 -17.13
C LYS A 476 11.68 33.85 -17.05
N VAL A 477 10.64 33.88 -16.24
CA VAL A 477 9.77 35.04 -16.03
C VAL A 477 10.59 36.20 -15.45
N ALA A 478 10.27 37.42 -15.87
CA ALA A 478 11.02 38.64 -15.58
C ALA A 478 10.89 39.07 -14.11
#